data_8e2bed70e8e2b2e08e0a896abd775aad
#
_entry.id   8e2bed70e8e2b2e08e0a896abd775aad
#
_cell.length_a   1.000
_cell.length_b   1.000
_cell.length_c   1.000
_cell.angle_alpha   90.00
_cell.angle_beta   90.00
_cell.angle_gamma   90.00
#
_symmetry.space_group_name_H-M   'P 1'
#
loop_
_entity.id
_entity.type
_entity.pdbx_description
1 polymer ?
#
loop_
_entity_poly.entity_id
_entity_poly.type
_entity_poly.pdbx_seq_one_letter_code
_entity_poly.pdbx_strand_id
1 'polypeptide(L)'
;MCIRDSYQDFYRVDIADAVTRNTWARFLDPAEPMHAALAYDSGKAVGMVHWIFHRSTWTAGDYCYLQDLYVDPDTRGTGAGRKLIEHVYAQAAAANCARVYWLTHETNATAMQLYDRIADRSGFIQYRKVLP
;
A
#
# COMPACT_ATOMS: atom_id res chain seq x y z
N MET A 1 -6.77 15.66 11.86
CA MET A 1 -6.83 14.87 10.61
C MET A 1 -6.05 13.59 10.80
N CYS A 2 -6.62 12.45 10.50
CA CYS A 2 -5.89 11.19 10.59
C CYS A 2 -5.05 10.96 9.32
N ILE A 3 -4.11 10.03 9.38
CA ILE A 3 -3.20 9.76 8.26
C ILE A 3 -3.95 9.29 6.99
N ARG A 4 -5.07 8.57 7.14
CA ARG A 4 -5.90 8.16 6.01
C ARG A 4 -6.59 9.34 5.34
N ASP A 5 -7.05 10.33 6.10
CA ASP A 5 -7.63 11.54 5.54
C ASP A 5 -6.59 12.32 4.73
N SER A 6 -5.36 12.38 5.23
CA SER A 6 -4.24 13.01 4.50
C SER A 6 -3.94 12.29 3.19
N TYR A 7 -4.03 10.96 3.16
CA TYR A 7 -3.89 10.18 1.94
C TYR A 7 -4.96 10.55 0.91
N GLN A 8 -6.23 10.65 1.34
CA GLN A 8 -7.33 11.03 0.47
C GLN A 8 -7.15 12.43 -0.09
N ASP A 9 -6.72 13.38 0.73
CA ASP A 9 -6.43 14.76 0.30
C ASP A 9 -5.31 14.79 -0.73
N PHE A 10 -4.24 14.04 -0.51
CA PHE A 10 -3.10 13.98 -1.43
C PHE A 10 -3.52 13.49 -2.81
N TYR A 11 -4.36 12.46 -2.88
CA TYR A 11 -4.85 11.90 -4.14
C TYR A 11 -6.12 12.57 -4.66
N ARG A 12 -6.61 13.61 -3.98
CA ARG A 12 -7.83 14.35 -4.33
C ARG A 12 -9.04 13.45 -4.51
N VAL A 13 -9.18 12.50 -3.60
CA VAL A 13 -10.30 11.57 -3.55
C VAL A 13 -11.08 11.74 -2.26
N ASP A 14 -12.37 11.49 -2.32
CA ASP A 14 -13.26 11.50 -1.17
C ASP A 14 -13.92 10.12 -1.08
N ILE A 15 -13.57 9.39 -0.03
CA ILE A 15 -14.09 8.04 0.19
C ILE A 15 -15.23 8.12 1.20
N ALA A 16 -16.39 7.59 0.82
CA ALA A 16 -17.57 7.59 1.68
C ALA A 16 -17.28 6.91 3.04
N ASP A 17 -17.85 7.45 4.11
CA ASP A 17 -17.67 6.94 5.47
C ASP A 17 -18.01 5.46 5.61
N ALA A 18 -19.06 4.99 4.91
CA ALA A 18 -19.45 3.59 4.91
C ALA A 18 -18.34 2.68 4.38
N VAL A 19 -17.64 3.11 3.34
CA VAL A 19 -16.48 2.37 2.78
C VAL A 19 -15.34 2.35 3.78
N THR A 20 -15.05 3.47 4.43
CA THR A 20 -14.00 3.56 5.44
C THR A 20 -14.28 2.64 6.63
N ARG A 21 -15.52 2.62 7.14
CA ARG A 21 -15.91 1.73 8.24
C ARG A 21 -15.80 0.25 7.84
N ASN A 22 -16.22 -0.09 6.64
CA ASN A 22 -16.14 -1.45 6.12
C ASN A 22 -14.68 -1.90 5.96
N THR A 23 -13.83 -1.03 5.44
CA THR A 23 -12.39 -1.29 5.29
C THR A 23 -11.75 -1.53 6.66
N TRP A 24 -12.07 -0.71 7.65
CA TRP A 24 -11.56 -0.87 9.00
C TRP A 24 -11.99 -2.21 9.62
N ALA A 25 -13.25 -2.59 9.45
CA ALA A 25 -13.75 -3.89 9.92
C ALA A 25 -12.98 -5.05 9.28
N ARG A 26 -12.66 -4.95 8.00
CA ARG A 26 -11.87 -5.96 7.29
C ARG A 26 -10.44 -6.06 7.81
N PHE A 27 -9.80 -4.95 8.13
CA PHE A 27 -8.46 -4.99 8.74
C PHE A 27 -8.45 -5.69 10.09
N LEU A 28 -9.54 -5.63 10.85
CA LEU A 28 -9.67 -6.26 12.15
C LEU A 28 -10.11 -7.72 12.08
N ASP A 29 -10.56 -8.19 10.93
CA ASP A 29 -11.05 -9.56 10.73
C ASP A 29 -9.91 -10.46 10.24
N PRO A 30 -9.47 -11.45 11.04
CA PRO A 30 -8.38 -12.34 10.63
C PRO A 30 -8.73 -13.25 9.44
N ALA A 31 -10.00 -13.38 9.08
CA ALA A 31 -10.42 -14.12 7.89
C ALA A 31 -10.27 -13.33 6.60
N GLU A 32 -10.10 -12.02 6.69
CA GLU A 32 -9.93 -11.15 5.53
C GLU A 32 -8.46 -11.07 5.11
N PRO A 33 -8.18 -10.99 3.79
CA PRO A 33 -6.80 -10.91 3.29
C PRO A 33 -6.23 -9.49 3.30
N MET A 34 -6.85 -8.56 4.00
CA MET A 34 -6.49 -7.14 4.02
C MET A 34 -5.75 -6.78 5.29
N HIS A 35 -4.65 -6.05 5.14
CA HIS A 35 -3.76 -5.69 6.24
C HIS A 35 -3.33 -4.23 6.16
N ALA A 36 -2.97 -3.68 7.31
CA ALA A 36 -2.50 -2.31 7.44
C ALA A 36 -1.36 -2.20 8.44
N ALA A 37 -0.50 -1.22 8.25
CA ALA A 37 0.53 -0.83 9.21
C ALA A 37 0.70 0.68 9.21
N LEU A 38 1.15 1.20 10.34
CA LEU A 38 1.45 2.62 10.51
C LEU A 38 2.93 2.78 10.88
N ALA A 39 3.53 3.84 10.36
CA ALA A 39 4.85 4.29 10.80
C ALA A 39 4.67 5.43 11.79
N TYR A 40 5.41 5.37 12.91
CA TYR A 40 5.37 6.39 13.94
C TYR A 40 6.72 7.07 14.07
N ASP A 41 6.68 8.37 14.34
CA ASP A 41 7.84 9.16 14.73
C ASP A 41 7.44 9.98 15.95
N SER A 42 8.18 9.78 17.08
CA SER A 42 7.92 10.48 18.33
C SER A 42 6.46 10.38 18.80
N GLY A 43 5.84 9.20 18.62
CA GLY A 43 4.46 8.95 19.04
C GLY A 43 3.39 9.44 18.09
N LYS A 44 3.77 10.04 16.94
CA LYS A 44 2.85 10.54 15.93
C LYS A 44 2.87 9.62 14.71
N ALA A 45 1.70 9.26 14.19
CA ALA A 45 1.61 8.52 12.93
C ALA A 45 2.04 9.42 11.76
N VAL A 46 3.06 9.00 11.03
CA VAL A 46 3.65 9.77 9.91
C VAL A 46 3.56 9.04 8.58
N GLY A 47 3.09 7.82 8.58
CA GLY A 47 2.93 7.04 7.36
C GLY A 47 1.98 5.89 7.56
N MET A 48 1.45 5.38 6.45
CA MET A 48 0.59 4.21 6.45
C MET A 48 0.84 3.37 5.20
N VAL A 49 0.54 2.08 5.31
CA VAL A 49 0.55 1.16 4.19
C VAL A 49 -0.61 0.19 4.33
N HIS A 50 -1.25 -0.14 3.21
CA HIS A 50 -2.27 -1.17 3.13
C HIS A 50 -1.83 -2.21 2.10
N TRP A 51 -2.01 -3.50 2.41
CA TRP A 51 -1.73 -4.56 1.46
C TRP A 51 -2.80 -5.63 1.52
N ILE A 52 -2.96 -6.32 0.40
CA ILE A 52 -4.00 -7.33 0.20
C ILE A 52 -3.35 -8.57 -0.41
N PHE A 53 -3.59 -9.74 0.17
CA PHE A 53 -3.20 -11.00 -0.44
C PHE A 53 -4.28 -11.48 -1.39
N HIS A 54 -3.90 -11.99 -2.54
CA HIS A 54 -4.85 -12.60 -3.46
C HIS A 54 -4.26 -13.83 -4.15
N ARG A 55 -5.13 -14.71 -4.59
CA ARG A 55 -4.75 -15.89 -5.34
C ARG A 55 -4.18 -15.52 -6.71
N SER A 56 -3.35 -16.40 -7.22
CA SER A 56 -2.79 -16.31 -8.57
C SER A 56 -3.02 -17.63 -9.31
N THR A 57 -3.29 -17.53 -10.59
CA THR A 57 -3.37 -18.72 -11.45
C THR A 57 -2.00 -19.22 -11.90
N TRP A 58 -0.95 -18.47 -11.63
CA TRP A 58 0.41 -18.75 -12.09
C TRP A 58 1.30 -19.37 -11.02
N THR A 59 0.93 -19.24 -9.75
CA THR A 59 1.74 -19.71 -8.62
C THR A 59 0.86 -20.38 -7.58
N ALA A 60 1.46 -21.30 -6.80
CA ALA A 60 0.78 -21.89 -5.66
C ALA A 60 0.59 -20.90 -4.51
N GLY A 61 1.57 -20.02 -4.29
CA GLY A 61 1.48 -18.97 -3.30
C GLY A 61 0.67 -17.77 -3.81
N ASP A 62 0.15 -17.00 -2.88
CA ASP A 62 -0.57 -15.77 -3.20
C ASP A 62 0.36 -14.68 -3.73
N TYR A 63 -0.22 -13.67 -4.36
CA TYR A 63 0.43 -12.39 -4.62
C TYR A 63 0.03 -11.40 -3.53
N CYS A 64 0.95 -10.52 -3.19
CA CYS A 64 0.71 -9.42 -2.27
C CYS A 64 0.58 -8.12 -3.07
N TYR A 65 -0.60 -7.53 -3.06
CA TYR A 65 -0.84 -6.22 -3.65
C TYR A 65 -0.68 -5.14 -2.58
N LEU A 66 0.38 -4.35 -2.70
CA LEU A 66 0.58 -3.17 -1.87
C LEU A 66 -0.27 -2.06 -2.49
N GLN A 67 -1.44 -1.83 -1.91
CA GLN A 67 -2.45 -0.98 -2.53
C GLN A 67 -2.24 0.50 -2.25
N ASP A 68 -1.96 0.84 -1.00
CA ASP A 68 -1.84 2.23 -0.58
C ASP A 68 -0.56 2.41 0.23
N LEU A 69 0.17 3.47 -0.09
CA LEU A 69 1.35 3.90 0.65
C LEU A 69 1.34 5.42 0.77
N TYR A 70 1.42 5.91 1.98
CA TYR A 70 1.47 7.34 2.23
C TYR A 70 2.49 7.64 3.33
N VAL A 71 3.27 8.69 3.12
CA VAL A 71 4.19 9.24 4.10
C VAL A 71 3.92 10.75 4.18
N ASP A 72 3.79 11.24 5.41
CA ASP A 72 3.62 12.67 5.66
C ASP A 72 4.73 13.46 4.96
N PRO A 73 4.41 14.50 4.17
CA PRO A 73 5.42 15.28 3.47
C PRO A 73 6.52 15.85 4.38
N ASP A 74 6.19 16.19 5.62
CA ASP A 74 7.15 16.74 6.57
C ASP A 74 8.19 15.73 7.06
N THR A 75 7.93 14.45 6.85
CA THR A 75 8.82 13.35 7.25
C THR A 75 9.42 12.60 6.05
N ARG A 76 9.15 13.05 4.83
CA ARG A 76 9.76 12.47 3.63
C ARG A 76 11.28 12.66 3.66
N GLY A 77 11.99 11.67 3.13
CA GLY A 77 13.44 11.64 3.18
C GLY A 77 14.02 10.98 4.43
N THR A 78 13.19 10.57 5.39
CA THR A 78 13.62 9.86 6.61
C THR A 78 13.72 8.35 6.42
N GLY A 79 13.33 7.83 5.26
CA GLY A 79 13.29 6.40 4.99
C GLY A 79 12.00 5.71 5.45
N ALA A 80 10.99 6.45 5.88
CA ALA A 80 9.71 5.88 6.35
C ALA A 80 8.99 5.08 5.26
N GLY A 81 8.96 5.59 4.03
CA GLY A 81 8.34 4.90 2.89
C GLY A 81 9.01 3.57 2.59
N ARG A 82 10.34 3.56 2.56
CA ARG A 82 11.12 2.34 2.37
C ARG A 82 10.86 1.33 3.48
N LYS A 83 10.84 1.76 4.73
CA LYS A 83 10.57 0.89 5.88
C LYS A 83 9.18 0.26 5.81
N LEU A 84 8.19 1.04 5.39
CA LEU A 84 6.83 0.51 5.21
C LEU A 84 6.77 -0.56 4.11
N ILE A 85 7.44 -0.34 2.98
CA ILE A 85 7.52 -1.33 1.90
C ILE A 85 8.27 -2.58 2.38
N GLU A 86 9.40 -2.41 3.06
CA GLU A 86 10.17 -3.54 3.60
C GLU A 86 9.36 -4.35 4.62
N HIS A 87 8.52 -3.69 5.41
CA HIS A 87 7.59 -4.37 6.30
C HIS A 87 6.61 -5.25 5.52
N VAL A 88 6.06 -4.74 4.42
CA VAL A 88 5.18 -5.52 3.55
C VAL A 88 5.93 -6.71 2.94
N TYR A 89 7.18 -6.53 2.52
CA TYR A 89 8.01 -7.64 2.02
C TYR A 89 8.15 -8.74 3.07
N ALA A 90 8.41 -8.36 4.31
CA ALA A 90 8.55 -9.34 5.41
C ALA A 90 7.23 -10.08 5.67
N GLN A 91 6.11 -9.37 5.67
CA GLN A 91 4.79 -9.97 5.87
C GLN A 91 4.41 -10.91 4.72
N ALA A 92 4.69 -10.51 3.49
CA ALA A 92 4.44 -11.33 2.31
C ALA A 92 5.30 -12.60 2.31
N ALA A 93 6.58 -12.48 2.68
CA ALA A 93 7.47 -13.62 2.80
C ALA A 93 6.99 -14.60 3.88
N ALA A 94 6.55 -14.10 5.03
CA ALA A 94 6.00 -14.92 6.10
C ALA A 94 4.71 -15.64 5.68
N ALA A 95 3.94 -15.07 4.77
CA ALA A 95 2.72 -15.66 4.22
C ALA A 95 2.98 -16.54 2.99
N ASN A 96 4.24 -16.76 2.61
CA ASN A 96 4.65 -17.55 1.43
C ASN A 96 4.10 -16.98 0.11
N CYS A 97 3.98 -15.65 0.01
CA CYS A 97 3.62 -15.01 -1.24
C CYS A 97 4.72 -15.17 -2.29
N ALA A 98 4.32 -15.28 -3.55
CA ALA A 98 5.25 -15.41 -4.67
C ALA A 98 5.88 -14.06 -5.04
N ARG A 99 5.18 -12.97 -4.83
CA ARG A 99 5.69 -11.61 -5.09
C ARG A 99 4.85 -10.54 -4.39
N VAL A 100 5.46 -9.36 -4.27
CA VAL A 100 4.79 -8.11 -3.89
C VAL A 100 4.81 -7.20 -5.10
N TYR A 101 3.72 -6.52 -5.38
CA TYR A 101 3.65 -5.56 -6.47
C TYR A 101 2.77 -4.38 -6.10
N TRP A 102 2.98 -3.27 -6.78
CA TRP A 102 2.16 -2.07 -6.62
C TRP A 102 2.09 -1.29 -7.92
N LEU A 103 1.14 -0.36 -7.95
CA LEU A 103 0.94 0.55 -9.07
C LEU A 103 1.30 1.96 -8.60
N THR A 104 1.89 2.73 -9.48
CA THR A 104 2.14 4.15 -9.24
C THR A 104 1.77 4.93 -10.49
N HIS A 105 1.42 6.19 -10.30
CA HIS A 105 1.22 7.06 -11.44
C HIS A 105 2.56 7.28 -12.16
N GLU A 106 2.55 7.21 -13.48
CA GLU A 106 3.77 7.31 -14.30
C GLU A 106 4.51 8.65 -14.13
N THR A 107 3.80 9.68 -13.66
CA THR A 107 4.38 11.01 -13.38
C THR A 107 4.97 11.14 -11.97
N ASN A 108 4.83 10.12 -11.13
CA ASN A 108 5.32 10.16 -9.75
C ASN A 108 6.83 9.86 -9.68
N ALA A 109 7.62 10.74 -10.30
CA ALA A 109 9.06 10.52 -10.52
C ALA A 109 9.83 10.39 -9.21
N THR A 110 9.49 11.16 -8.18
CA THR A 110 10.18 11.14 -6.89
C THR A 110 10.03 9.78 -6.20
N ALA A 111 8.82 9.26 -6.15
CA ALA A 111 8.57 7.93 -5.56
C ALA A 111 9.21 6.82 -6.39
N MET A 112 9.19 6.95 -7.71
CA MET A 112 9.79 5.96 -8.61
C MET A 112 11.31 5.84 -8.44
N GLN A 113 12.00 6.88 -7.99
CA GLN A 113 13.42 6.78 -7.65
C GLN A 113 13.66 5.77 -6.54
N LEU A 114 12.81 5.75 -5.51
CA LEU A 114 12.87 4.72 -4.47
C LEU A 114 12.50 3.35 -5.03
N TYR A 115 11.41 3.27 -5.78
CA TYR A 115 10.90 1.99 -6.30
C TYR A 115 11.91 1.30 -7.21
N ASP A 116 12.62 2.05 -8.05
CA ASP A 116 13.63 1.51 -8.95
C ASP A 116 14.83 0.89 -8.20
N ARG A 117 15.04 1.26 -6.93
CA ARG A 117 16.12 0.70 -6.09
C ARG A 117 15.73 -0.59 -5.39
N ILE A 118 14.43 -0.80 -5.15
CA ILE A 118 13.94 -1.90 -4.29
C ILE A 118 13.03 -2.88 -5.03
N ALA A 119 12.70 -2.59 -6.28
CA ALA A 119 11.85 -3.43 -7.11
C ALA A 119 12.20 -3.23 -8.59
N ASP A 120 11.55 -4.00 -9.44
CA ASP A 120 11.71 -3.91 -10.90
C ASP A 120 10.42 -3.40 -11.53
N ARG A 121 10.56 -2.62 -12.60
CA ARG A 121 9.40 -2.29 -13.44
C ARG A 121 9.05 -3.52 -14.25
N SER A 122 7.79 -3.98 -14.14
CA SER A 122 7.35 -5.19 -14.82
C SER A 122 7.24 -5.03 -16.34
N GLY A 123 7.08 -3.79 -16.82
CA GLY A 123 6.77 -3.50 -18.22
C GLY A 123 5.29 -3.58 -18.56
N PHE A 124 4.45 -4.03 -17.64
CA PHE A 124 2.99 -4.05 -17.84
C PHE A 124 2.38 -2.69 -17.56
N ILE A 125 1.35 -2.34 -18.31
CA ILE A 125 0.51 -1.18 -18.06
C ILE A 125 -0.87 -1.64 -17.64
N GLN A 126 -1.61 -0.78 -16.93
CA GLN A 126 -2.96 -1.08 -16.48
C GLN A 126 -3.99 -0.53 -17.47
N TYR A 127 -4.94 -1.38 -17.85
CA TYR A 127 -6.21 -0.94 -18.42
C TYR A 127 -7.29 -1.10 -17.37
N ARG A 128 -8.24 -0.16 -17.31
CA ARG A 128 -9.36 -0.28 -16.38
C ARG A 128 -10.64 0.19 -17.03
N LYS A 129 -11.73 -0.42 -16.64
CA LYS A 129 -13.09 0.03 -16.95
C LYS A 129 -13.84 0.12 -15.65
N VAL A 130 -14.32 1.30 -15.32
CA VAL A 130 -15.14 1.49 -14.11
C VAL A 130 -16.53 0.94 -14.39
N LEU A 131 -17.01 0.09 -13.49
CA LEU A 131 -18.33 -0.53 -13.60
C LEU A 131 -19.38 0.31 -12.87
N PRO A 132 -20.65 0.37 -13.41
CA PRO A 132 -21.72 1.10 -12.75
C PRO A 132 -22.12 0.49 -11.40
#